data_89477becd43e63e0c28ce3628a450956
#
_entry.id   89477becd43e63e0c28ce3628a450956
#
_cell.length_a   1.000
_cell.length_b   1.000
_cell.length_c   1.000
_cell.angle_alpha   90.00
_cell.angle_beta   90.00
_cell.angle_gamma   90.00
#
_symmetry.space_group_name_H-M   'P 1'
#
loop_
_entity.id
_entity.type
_entity.pdbx_description
1 polymer ?
#
loop_
_entity_poly.entity_id
_entity_poly.type
_entity_poly.pdbx_seq_one_letter_code
_entity_poly.pdbx_strand_id
1 'polypeptide(L)'
;MNRKRILVFGDSNSWGFVPCKANESTTRYDAFTRWPTVMAARLGSGFELVEEALSGRTTDLDDFQIDLPSAHLRGAVFNGAKILPAILASHLPLDLVIIMLGTNDLKARFKRSAHEIAIAALGLARLIAECEGGVATSYPTPKVLLLAPPPLGTGFHDPADWAGSHEKGLALGSAIRDAAAVANLPFLDAGQVIATDGIDGVHFTADAQKKLGEAVAKKVLHILQ
;
A
#
# COMPACT_ATOMS: atom_id res chain seq x y z
N MET A 1 -25.33 12.54 9.37
CA MET A 1 -24.65 12.47 8.07
C MET A 1 -23.89 11.14 8.00
N ASN A 2 -23.98 10.40 6.88
CA ASN A 2 -23.18 9.21 6.71
C ASN A 2 -21.69 9.59 6.62
N ARG A 3 -20.83 8.88 7.37
CA ARG A 3 -19.38 9.06 7.29
C ARG A 3 -18.86 8.56 5.93
N LYS A 4 -17.87 9.24 5.38
CA LYS A 4 -17.15 8.78 4.20
C LYS A 4 -16.24 7.62 4.58
N ARG A 5 -16.35 6.46 3.89
CA ARG A 5 -15.58 5.26 4.19
C ARG A 5 -14.39 5.11 3.26
N ILE A 6 -13.21 4.99 3.84
CA ILE A 6 -11.93 4.92 3.15
C ILE A 6 -11.26 3.60 3.49
N LEU A 7 -10.96 2.80 2.48
CA LEU A 7 -10.16 1.58 2.62
C LEU A 7 -8.72 1.87 2.22
N VAL A 8 -7.77 1.49 3.08
CA VAL A 8 -6.34 1.50 2.77
C VAL A 8 -5.89 0.07 2.50
N PHE A 9 -5.49 -0.20 1.26
CA PHE A 9 -4.97 -1.48 0.81
C PHE A 9 -3.47 -1.39 0.61
N GLY A 10 -2.69 -2.06 1.48
CA GLY A 10 -1.25 -1.89 1.52
C GLY A 10 -0.48 -3.09 2.06
N ASP A 11 0.82 -2.88 2.23
CA ASP A 11 1.80 -3.84 2.75
C ASP A 11 2.23 -3.52 4.19
N SER A 12 3.43 -3.96 4.60
CA SER A 12 4.03 -3.70 5.92
C SER A 12 4.12 -2.22 6.27
N ASN A 13 4.37 -1.35 5.29
CA ASN A 13 4.48 0.09 5.50
C ASN A 13 3.12 0.73 5.86
N SER A 14 2.03 0.20 5.33
CA SER A 14 0.67 0.59 5.71
C SER A 14 0.19 -0.11 6.97
N TRP A 15 0.61 -1.36 7.20
CA TRP A 15 0.34 -2.07 8.44
C TRP A 15 0.99 -1.40 9.65
N GLY A 16 2.11 -0.70 9.41
CA GLY A 16 2.84 0.03 10.45
C GLY A 16 3.96 -0.81 11.09
N PHE A 17 4.69 -1.56 10.27
CA PHE A 17 5.87 -2.31 10.69
C PHE A 17 6.93 -1.35 11.25
N VAL A 18 7.43 -1.64 12.46
CA VAL A 18 8.52 -0.86 13.08
C VAL A 18 9.84 -1.36 12.51
N PRO A 19 10.65 -0.50 11.85
CA PRO A 19 11.95 -0.92 11.34
C PRO A 19 12.85 -1.41 12.45
N CYS A 20 13.57 -2.50 12.22
CA CYS A 20 14.45 -3.14 13.18
C CYS A 20 15.73 -3.61 12.51
N LYS A 21 16.76 -3.92 13.30
CA LYS A 21 17.99 -4.54 12.79
C LYS A 21 17.75 -6.02 12.48
N ALA A 22 18.64 -6.59 11.67
CA ALA A 22 18.63 -8.03 11.40
C ALA A 22 18.67 -8.82 12.71
N ASN A 23 17.85 -9.87 12.81
CA ASN A 23 17.71 -10.75 13.98
C ASN A 23 17.07 -10.09 15.23
N GLU A 24 16.55 -8.87 15.14
CA GLU A 24 15.72 -8.28 16.18
C GLU A 24 14.25 -8.59 15.93
N SER A 25 13.47 -8.72 17.00
CA SER A 25 12.02 -8.81 16.91
C SER A 25 11.43 -7.44 16.61
N THR A 26 10.41 -7.39 15.80
CA THR A 26 9.69 -6.17 15.50
C THR A 26 8.28 -6.20 16.05
N THR A 27 7.61 -5.06 15.96
CA THR A 27 6.22 -4.87 16.38
C THR A 27 5.49 -3.96 15.39
N ARG A 28 4.25 -3.64 15.70
CA ARG A 28 3.42 -2.70 14.95
C ARG A 28 3.38 -1.36 15.66
N TYR A 29 3.54 -0.26 14.92
CA TYR A 29 3.25 1.08 15.45
C TYR A 29 1.81 1.17 15.96
N ASP A 30 1.60 1.97 16.98
CA ASP A 30 0.28 2.27 17.53
C ASP A 30 -0.59 3.11 16.55
N ALA A 31 -1.86 3.29 16.93
CA ALA A 31 -2.83 4.04 16.14
C ALA A 31 -2.53 5.56 16.05
N PHE A 32 -1.65 6.10 16.88
CA PHE A 32 -1.27 7.52 16.83
C PHE A 32 -0.05 7.75 15.90
N THR A 33 0.54 6.68 15.40
CA THR A 33 1.78 6.72 14.63
C THR A 33 1.60 6.25 13.18
N ARG A 34 0.82 5.18 12.92
CA ARG A 34 0.63 4.63 11.57
C ARG A 34 0.00 5.67 10.63
N TRP A 35 0.53 5.77 9.40
CA TRP A 35 0.03 6.77 8.45
C TRP A 35 -1.47 6.66 8.14
N PRO A 36 -2.09 5.46 8.03
CA PRO A 36 -3.53 5.38 7.76
C PRO A 36 -4.37 5.98 8.89
N THR A 37 -3.99 5.71 10.14
CA THR A 37 -4.72 6.21 11.30
C THR A 37 -4.41 7.69 11.59
N VAL A 38 -3.19 8.16 11.32
CA VAL A 38 -2.85 9.59 11.33
C VAL A 38 -3.67 10.35 10.28
N MET A 39 -3.77 9.80 9.06
CA MET A 39 -4.66 10.34 8.01
C MET A 39 -6.10 10.44 8.52
N ALA A 40 -6.66 9.37 9.08
CA ALA A 40 -8.04 9.35 9.58
C ALA A 40 -8.27 10.38 10.70
N ALA A 41 -7.31 10.52 11.62
CA ALA A 41 -7.37 11.53 12.69
C ALA A 41 -7.37 12.97 12.11
N ARG A 42 -6.61 13.23 11.05
CA ARG A 42 -6.59 14.54 10.36
C ARG A 42 -7.87 14.81 9.57
N LEU A 43 -8.52 13.78 9.04
CA LEU A 43 -9.81 13.91 8.33
C LEU A 43 -10.97 14.18 9.30
N GLY A 44 -10.88 13.69 10.54
CA GLY A 44 -11.88 13.91 11.59
C GLY A 44 -13.07 12.93 11.53
N SER A 45 -14.08 13.20 12.36
CA SER A 45 -15.21 12.29 12.62
C SER A 45 -16.16 12.05 11.42
N GLY A 46 -16.03 12.85 10.36
CA GLY A 46 -16.79 12.65 9.11
C GLY A 46 -16.33 11.48 8.27
N PHE A 47 -15.24 10.81 8.68
CA PHE A 47 -14.61 9.73 7.93
C PHE A 47 -14.48 8.46 8.78
N GLU A 48 -14.50 7.33 8.10
CA GLU A 48 -14.28 6.00 8.68
C GLU A 48 -13.15 5.32 7.91
N LEU A 49 -12.15 4.82 8.62
CA LEU A 49 -11.01 4.12 8.07
C LEU A 49 -11.20 2.60 8.17
N VAL A 50 -10.92 1.90 7.07
CA VAL A 50 -10.74 0.44 7.01
C VAL A 50 -9.27 0.17 6.67
N GLU A 51 -8.52 -0.45 7.59
CA GLU A 51 -7.13 -0.83 7.38
C GLU A 51 -7.03 -2.27 6.87
N GLU A 52 -6.70 -2.44 5.60
CA GLU A 52 -6.49 -3.74 4.94
C GLU A 52 -5.04 -3.86 4.45
N ALA A 53 -4.10 -3.89 5.39
CA ALA A 53 -2.68 -3.99 5.13
C ALA A 53 -2.11 -5.30 5.66
N LEU A 54 -1.27 -5.97 4.84
CA LEU A 54 -0.59 -7.21 5.18
C LEU A 54 0.90 -7.10 4.85
N SER A 55 1.76 -7.34 5.84
CA SER A 55 3.21 -7.38 5.62
C SER A 55 3.58 -8.43 4.56
N GLY A 56 4.41 -8.04 3.59
CA GLY A 56 4.80 -8.90 2.48
C GLY A 56 3.88 -8.84 1.26
N ARG A 57 2.75 -8.15 1.31
CA ARG A 57 1.81 -8.07 0.18
C ARG A 57 2.47 -7.46 -1.05
N THR A 58 2.30 -8.13 -2.18
CA THR A 58 2.68 -7.71 -3.53
C THR A 58 1.47 -7.10 -4.26
N THR A 59 1.66 -6.56 -5.44
CA THR A 59 0.55 -6.12 -6.30
C THR A 59 -0.28 -7.30 -6.82
N ASP A 60 0.34 -8.22 -7.58
CA ASP A 60 -0.38 -9.34 -8.24
C ASP A 60 0.46 -10.62 -8.32
N LEU A 61 1.47 -10.77 -7.45
CA LEU A 61 2.37 -11.92 -7.40
C LEU A 61 2.11 -12.81 -6.19
N ASP A 62 2.11 -14.12 -6.41
CA ASP A 62 2.21 -15.06 -5.31
C ASP A 62 3.65 -15.08 -4.78
N ASP A 63 3.83 -15.00 -3.48
CA ASP A 63 5.15 -15.06 -2.85
C ASP A 63 5.37 -16.42 -2.17
N PHE A 64 5.77 -17.41 -2.96
CA PHE A 64 5.98 -18.77 -2.48
C PHE A 64 7.20 -18.94 -1.54
N GLN A 65 8.02 -17.90 -1.36
CA GLN A 65 9.09 -17.92 -0.36
C GLN A 65 8.57 -17.57 1.04
N ILE A 66 7.38 -16.95 1.12
CA ILE A 66 6.72 -16.72 2.40
C ILE A 66 5.80 -17.92 2.68
N ASP A 67 6.22 -18.76 3.60
CA ASP A 67 5.41 -19.84 4.16
C ASP A 67 5.46 -19.73 5.69
N LEU A 68 4.34 -19.32 6.28
CA LEU A 68 4.17 -19.18 7.72
C LEU A 68 3.11 -20.20 8.20
N PRO A 69 3.48 -21.48 8.37
CA PRO A 69 2.53 -22.55 8.67
C PRO A 69 1.74 -22.32 9.95
N SER A 70 2.39 -21.74 10.99
CA SER A 70 1.75 -21.43 12.27
C SER A 70 0.66 -20.37 12.16
N ALA A 71 0.72 -19.51 11.14
CA ALA A 71 -0.29 -18.47 10.86
C ALA A 71 -1.22 -18.88 9.70
N HIS A 72 -1.03 -20.05 9.09
CA HIS A 72 -1.73 -20.48 7.88
C HIS A 72 -1.61 -19.51 6.69
N LEU A 73 -0.54 -18.71 6.64
CA LEU A 73 -0.26 -17.75 5.57
C LEU A 73 0.73 -18.37 4.57
N ARG A 74 0.31 -18.44 3.32
CA ARG A 74 1.10 -19.01 2.21
C ARG A 74 1.05 -18.09 0.99
N GLY A 75 1.98 -18.28 0.08
CA GLY A 75 2.27 -17.44 -1.06
C GLY A 75 1.11 -16.68 -1.71
N ALA A 76 0.01 -17.35 -2.01
CA ALA A 76 -1.15 -16.74 -2.67
C ALA A 76 -1.88 -15.68 -1.81
N VAL A 77 -1.78 -15.74 -0.48
CA VAL A 77 -2.40 -14.76 0.44
C VAL A 77 -1.74 -13.39 0.32
N PHE A 78 -0.47 -13.35 -0.12
CA PHE A 78 0.27 -12.11 -0.31
C PHE A 78 0.00 -11.44 -1.67
N ASN A 79 -0.73 -12.10 -2.56
CA ASN A 79 -1.10 -11.56 -3.86
C ASN A 79 -2.29 -10.61 -3.74
N GLY A 80 -2.03 -9.31 -3.88
CA GLY A 80 -3.03 -8.27 -3.74
C GLY A 80 -4.21 -8.44 -4.70
N ALA A 81 -3.93 -8.77 -5.96
CA ALA A 81 -4.98 -8.93 -6.97
C ALA A 81 -5.93 -10.11 -6.67
N LYS A 82 -5.44 -11.18 -6.03
CA LYS A 82 -6.27 -12.32 -5.63
C LYS A 82 -7.16 -12.01 -4.43
N ILE A 83 -6.68 -11.20 -3.50
CA ILE A 83 -7.36 -10.94 -2.23
C ILE A 83 -8.32 -9.74 -2.31
N LEU A 84 -7.97 -8.72 -3.10
CA LEU A 84 -8.71 -7.46 -3.19
C LEU A 84 -10.21 -7.63 -3.47
N PRO A 85 -10.67 -8.50 -4.40
CA PRO A 85 -12.11 -8.66 -4.65
C PRO A 85 -12.91 -9.08 -3.42
N ALA A 86 -12.38 -10.01 -2.61
CA ALA A 86 -13.06 -10.46 -1.38
C ALA A 86 -13.08 -9.35 -0.31
N ILE A 87 -12.00 -8.57 -0.20
CA ILE A 87 -11.90 -7.41 0.68
C ILE A 87 -12.92 -6.34 0.28
N LEU A 88 -13.00 -6.01 -1.00
CA LEU A 88 -14.00 -5.05 -1.49
C LEU A 88 -15.41 -5.51 -1.14
N ALA A 89 -15.78 -6.75 -1.49
CA ALA A 89 -17.10 -7.30 -1.22
C ALA A 89 -17.46 -7.28 0.28
N SER A 90 -16.48 -7.45 1.17
CA SER A 90 -16.68 -7.44 2.62
C SER A 90 -16.86 -6.03 3.21
N HIS A 91 -16.35 -4.99 2.54
CA HIS A 91 -16.30 -3.64 3.10
C HIS A 91 -17.17 -2.62 2.36
N LEU A 92 -17.74 -2.92 1.20
CA LEU A 92 -18.65 -2.01 0.51
C LEU A 92 -19.89 -1.70 1.38
N PRO A 93 -20.45 -0.48 1.29
CA PRO A 93 -20.04 0.62 0.40
C PRO A 93 -18.77 1.34 0.88
N LEU A 94 -17.96 1.79 -0.07
CA LEU A 94 -16.74 2.57 0.14
C LEU A 94 -16.79 3.85 -0.72
N ASP A 95 -16.27 4.96 -0.21
CA ASP A 95 -16.14 6.20 -0.98
C ASP A 95 -14.77 6.31 -1.68
N LEU A 96 -13.72 5.72 -1.07
CA LEU A 96 -12.36 5.75 -1.60
C LEU A 96 -11.58 4.49 -1.22
N VAL A 97 -10.80 3.98 -2.16
CA VAL A 97 -9.76 2.98 -1.89
C VAL A 97 -8.39 3.60 -2.17
N ILE A 98 -7.50 3.55 -1.19
CA ILE A 98 -6.10 3.99 -1.33
C ILE A 98 -5.24 2.75 -1.47
N ILE A 99 -4.47 2.65 -2.56
CA ILE A 99 -3.54 1.55 -2.81
C ILE A 99 -2.12 2.07 -2.61
N MET A 100 -1.36 1.48 -1.68
CA MET A 100 0.09 1.66 -1.57
C MET A 100 0.76 0.30 -1.57
N LEU A 101 1.15 -0.16 -2.74
CA LEU A 101 1.82 -1.42 -3.00
C LEU A 101 2.93 -1.25 -4.06
N GLY A 102 3.78 -2.25 -4.19
CA GLY A 102 4.90 -2.29 -5.12
C GLY A 102 6.25 -2.42 -4.42
N THR A 103 6.35 -2.11 -3.13
CA THR A 103 7.58 -2.30 -2.35
C THR A 103 8.07 -3.74 -2.42
N ASN A 104 7.20 -4.71 -2.15
CA ASN A 104 7.58 -6.14 -2.15
C ASN A 104 7.85 -6.68 -3.55
N ASP A 105 7.24 -6.10 -4.57
CA ASP A 105 7.44 -6.46 -5.98
C ASP A 105 8.85 -6.12 -6.47
N LEU A 106 9.56 -5.19 -5.81
CA LEU A 106 10.94 -4.82 -6.11
C LEU A 106 11.95 -5.94 -5.80
N LYS A 107 11.58 -6.94 -4.99
CA LYS A 107 12.46 -8.04 -4.62
C LYS A 107 13.04 -8.74 -5.86
N ALA A 108 14.32 -9.09 -5.79
CA ALA A 108 15.07 -9.64 -6.92
C ALA A 108 14.45 -10.92 -7.49
N ARG A 109 13.85 -11.76 -6.62
CA ARG A 109 13.20 -13.02 -7.02
C ARG A 109 12.04 -12.86 -7.99
N PHE A 110 11.36 -11.71 -7.98
CA PHE A 110 10.25 -11.45 -8.89
C PHE A 110 10.66 -10.96 -10.27
N LYS A 111 11.91 -10.50 -10.43
CA LYS A 111 12.49 -10.06 -11.71
C LYS A 111 11.66 -9.00 -12.46
N ARG A 112 10.90 -8.18 -11.72
CA ARG A 112 10.07 -7.12 -12.29
C ARG A 112 10.82 -5.82 -12.44
N SER A 113 10.51 -5.11 -13.52
CA SER A 113 10.84 -3.70 -13.73
C SER A 113 9.85 -2.80 -12.98
N ALA A 114 10.23 -1.53 -12.75
CA ALA A 114 9.33 -0.53 -12.20
C ALA A 114 8.07 -0.32 -13.05
N HIS A 115 8.18 -0.44 -14.36
CA HIS A 115 7.03 -0.33 -15.28
C HIS A 115 6.03 -1.47 -15.09
N GLU A 116 6.50 -2.72 -15.00
CA GLU A 116 5.63 -3.88 -14.77
C GLU A 116 4.92 -3.79 -13.41
N ILE A 117 5.60 -3.27 -12.38
CA ILE A 117 4.99 -3.03 -11.07
C ILE A 117 3.90 -1.94 -11.16
N ALA A 118 4.16 -0.87 -11.92
CA ALA A 118 3.18 0.20 -12.14
C ALA A 118 1.93 -0.30 -12.88
N ILE A 119 2.10 -1.15 -13.90
CA ILE A 119 0.98 -1.79 -14.61
C ILE A 119 0.18 -2.71 -13.67
N ALA A 120 0.85 -3.45 -12.80
CA ALA A 120 0.17 -4.30 -11.81
C ALA A 120 -0.61 -3.45 -10.78
N ALA A 121 -0.06 -2.33 -10.31
CA ALA A 121 -0.79 -1.40 -9.44
C ALA A 121 -2.02 -0.79 -10.14
N LEU A 122 -1.90 -0.47 -11.44
CA LEU A 122 -3.05 -0.04 -12.26
C LEU A 122 -4.09 -1.17 -12.42
N GLY A 123 -3.64 -2.43 -12.50
CA GLY A 123 -4.51 -3.61 -12.51
C GLY A 123 -5.39 -3.70 -11.27
N LEU A 124 -4.84 -3.40 -10.08
CA LEU A 124 -5.63 -3.31 -8.84
C LEU A 124 -6.68 -2.19 -8.90
N ALA A 125 -6.32 -1.03 -9.43
CA ALA A 125 -7.29 0.07 -9.60
C ALA A 125 -8.42 -0.32 -10.58
N ARG A 126 -8.12 -1.10 -11.61
CA ARG A 126 -9.12 -1.63 -12.54
C ARG A 126 -10.06 -2.63 -11.84
N LEU A 127 -9.56 -3.54 -11.02
CA LEU A 127 -10.40 -4.44 -10.21
C LEU A 127 -11.39 -3.67 -9.33
N ILE A 128 -10.98 -2.52 -8.78
CA ILE A 128 -11.87 -1.66 -8.01
C ILE A 128 -12.91 -1.02 -8.91
N ALA A 129 -12.51 -0.51 -10.08
CA ALA A 129 -13.42 0.12 -11.04
C ALA A 129 -14.48 -0.84 -11.61
N GLU A 130 -14.14 -2.13 -11.68
CA GLU A 130 -15.03 -3.20 -12.14
C GLU A 130 -15.87 -3.82 -11.00
N CYS A 131 -15.67 -3.38 -9.75
CA CYS A 131 -16.42 -3.90 -8.60
C CYS A 131 -17.78 -3.24 -8.50
N GLU A 132 -18.83 -3.98 -8.82
CA GLU A 132 -20.23 -3.51 -8.80
C GLU A 132 -20.95 -3.80 -7.47
N GLY A 133 -20.31 -4.49 -6.53
CA GLY A 133 -20.90 -4.83 -5.25
C GLY A 133 -20.37 -6.14 -4.65
N GLY A 134 -21.09 -6.66 -3.66
CA GLY A 134 -20.86 -7.96 -3.05
C GLY A 134 -21.99 -8.96 -3.41
N VAL A 135 -22.06 -10.04 -2.63
CA VAL A 135 -23.10 -11.08 -2.85
C VAL A 135 -24.49 -10.47 -2.67
N ALA A 136 -25.29 -10.50 -3.75
CA ALA A 136 -26.65 -9.97 -3.80
C ALA A 136 -26.77 -8.47 -3.43
N THR A 137 -25.70 -7.69 -3.57
CA THR A 137 -25.68 -6.26 -3.29
C THR A 137 -25.06 -5.50 -4.46
N SER A 138 -25.51 -4.25 -4.65
CA SER A 138 -24.92 -3.34 -5.63
C SER A 138 -24.64 -1.99 -4.96
N TYR A 139 -23.43 -1.45 -5.19
CA TYR A 139 -22.98 -0.18 -4.65
C TYR A 139 -22.25 0.64 -5.71
N PRO A 140 -22.25 1.97 -5.61
CA PRO A 140 -21.41 2.80 -6.46
C PRO A 140 -19.95 2.41 -6.33
N THR A 141 -19.23 2.41 -7.45
CA THR A 141 -17.80 2.17 -7.51
C THR A 141 -17.03 3.23 -6.68
N PRO A 142 -16.17 2.83 -5.75
CA PRO A 142 -15.37 3.79 -4.98
C PRO A 142 -14.35 4.51 -5.86
N LYS A 143 -14.01 5.74 -5.51
CA LYS A 143 -12.85 6.43 -6.10
C LYS A 143 -11.57 5.68 -5.73
N VAL A 144 -10.50 5.86 -6.53
CA VAL A 144 -9.19 5.25 -6.27
C VAL A 144 -8.13 6.34 -6.14
N LEU A 145 -7.22 6.18 -5.18
CA LEU A 145 -5.97 6.92 -5.07
C LEU A 145 -4.80 5.93 -5.17
N LEU A 146 -3.97 6.09 -6.19
CA LEU A 146 -2.69 5.39 -6.27
C LEU A 146 -1.62 6.17 -5.51
N LEU A 147 -0.99 5.51 -4.56
CA LEU A 147 0.08 6.03 -3.72
C LEU A 147 1.35 5.25 -4.03
N ALA A 148 2.32 5.88 -4.72
CA ALA A 148 3.61 5.24 -4.97
C ALA A 148 4.41 5.16 -3.67
N PRO A 149 4.97 3.98 -3.31
CA PRO A 149 5.88 3.89 -2.18
C PRO A 149 7.17 4.69 -2.46
N PRO A 150 7.86 5.20 -1.41
CA PRO A 150 9.13 5.88 -1.59
C PRO A 150 10.20 4.90 -2.10
N PRO A 151 11.27 5.40 -2.74
CA PRO A 151 12.43 4.60 -3.06
C PRO A 151 13.00 3.90 -1.82
N LEU A 152 13.48 2.68 -2.01
CA LEU A 152 14.12 1.92 -0.93
C LEU A 152 15.48 2.52 -0.58
N GLY A 153 15.82 2.50 0.70
CA GLY A 153 17.13 2.86 1.20
C GLY A 153 18.17 1.77 0.95
N THR A 154 19.15 1.71 1.84
CA THR A 154 20.21 0.69 1.86
C THR A 154 20.23 0.02 3.24
N GLY A 155 20.96 -1.07 3.40
CA GLY A 155 21.05 -1.75 4.72
C GLY A 155 20.04 -2.88 4.89
N PHE A 156 19.61 -3.49 3.79
CA PHE A 156 18.68 -4.62 3.80
C PHE A 156 19.17 -5.79 4.65
N HIS A 157 18.24 -6.42 5.38
CA HIS A 157 18.53 -7.64 6.16
C HIS A 157 18.89 -8.83 5.26
N ASP A 158 18.31 -8.90 4.06
CA ASP A 158 18.66 -9.87 3.01
C ASP A 158 19.05 -9.13 1.73
N PRO A 159 20.34 -8.75 1.58
CA PRO A 159 20.80 -8.03 0.41
C PRO A 159 20.59 -8.78 -0.92
N ALA A 160 20.56 -10.11 -0.89
CA ALA A 160 20.36 -10.90 -2.10
C ALA A 160 18.91 -10.81 -2.60
N ASP A 161 17.94 -10.84 -1.70
CA ASP A 161 16.52 -10.68 -2.03
C ASP A 161 16.18 -9.26 -2.53
N TRP A 162 16.93 -8.27 -2.08
CA TRP A 162 16.74 -6.86 -2.47
C TRP A 162 17.77 -6.37 -3.50
N ALA A 163 18.51 -7.26 -4.17
CA ALA A 163 19.48 -6.88 -5.19
C ALA A 163 18.82 -6.10 -6.35
N GLY A 164 19.35 -4.92 -6.68
CA GLY A 164 18.83 -4.02 -7.72
C GLY A 164 17.49 -3.34 -7.38
N SER A 165 16.97 -3.51 -6.16
CA SER A 165 15.69 -2.92 -5.75
C SER A 165 15.77 -1.41 -5.54
N HIS A 166 16.93 -0.89 -5.13
CA HIS A 166 17.13 0.54 -4.96
C HIS A 166 16.95 1.29 -6.29
N GLU A 167 17.67 0.88 -7.34
CA GLU A 167 17.60 1.49 -8.66
C GLU A 167 16.19 1.39 -9.26
N LYS A 168 15.55 0.24 -9.12
CA LYS A 168 14.15 0.05 -9.54
C LYS A 168 13.20 0.94 -8.75
N GLY A 169 13.44 1.08 -7.44
CA GLY A 169 12.65 1.92 -6.55
C GLY A 169 12.71 3.39 -6.92
N LEU A 170 13.87 3.90 -7.34
CA LEU A 170 14.01 5.28 -7.85
C LEU A 170 13.11 5.56 -9.07
N ALA A 171 12.89 4.56 -9.91
CA ALA A 171 12.04 4.68 -11.10
C ALA A 171 10.55 4.42 -10.82
N LEU A 172 10.20 3.79 -9.68
CA LEU A 172 8.85 3.31 -9.42
C LEU A 172 7.84 4.46 -9.26
N GLY A 173 8.21 5.54 -8.57
CA GLY A 173 7.34 6.70 -8.38
C GLY A 173 6.88 7.32 -9.71
N SER A 174 7.83 7.53 -10.64
CA SER A 174 7.51 8.05 -11.97
C SER A 174 6.69 7.06 -12.80
N ALA A 175 6.99 5.77 -12.74
CA ALA A 175 6.25 4.75 -13.48
C ALA A 175 4.78 4.66 -13.02
N ILE A 176 4.51 4.68 -11.70
CA ILE A 176 3.13 4.68 -11.18
C ILE A 176 2.42 6.00 -11.51
N ARG A 177 3.11 7.15 -11.45
CA ARG A 177 2.54 8.44 -11.87
C ARG A 177 2.07 8.40 -13.32
N ASP A 178 2.91 7.90 -14.21
CA ASP A 178 2.62 7.86 -15.63
C ASP A 178 1.46 6.89 -15.93
N ALA A 179 1.41 5.74 -15.27
CA ALA A 179 0.28 4.81 -15.33
C ALA A 179 -1.01 5.42 -14.78
N ALA A 180 -0.96 6.13 -13.66
CA ALA A 180 -2.10 6.84 -13.08
C ALA A 180 -2.62 7.94 -14.02
N ALA A 181 -1.72 8.69 -14.66
CA ALA A 181 -2.07 9.74 -15.61
C ALA A 181 -2.82 9.19 -16.84
N VAL A 182 -2.36 8.06 -17.40
CA VAL A 182 -3.03 7.39 -18.52
C VAL A 182 -4.45 6.95 -18.15
N ALA A 183 -4.65 6.51 -16.92
CA ALA A 183 -5.97 6.08 -16.42
C ALA A 183 -6.80 7.21 -15.79
N ASN A 184 -6.30 8.45 -15.80
CA ASN A 184 -6.93 9.61 -15.15
C ASN A 184 -7.26 9.37 -13.67
N LEU A 185 -6.35 8.71 -12.95
CA LEU A 185 -6.49 8.40 -11.52
C LEU A 185 -5.76 9.43 -10.65
N PRO A 186 -6.32 9.80 -9.49
CA PRO A 186 -5.60 10.51 -8.45
C PRO A 186 -4.32 9.77 -8.06
N PHE A 187 -3.23 10.52 -7.90
CA PHE A 187 -1.91 10.01 -7.59
C PHE A 187 -1.23 10.84 -6.51
N LEU A 188 -0.40 10.20 -5.67
CA LEU A 188 0.54 10.84 -4.77
C LEU A 188 1.82 10.00 -4.69
N ASP A 189 2.97 10.65 -4.81
CA ASP A 189 4.28 10.01 -4.65
C ASP A 189 4.75 10.19 -3.20
N ALA A 190 4.78 9.09 -2.44
CA ALA A 190 5.26 9.13 -1.06
C ALA A 190 6.76 9.50 -0.99
N GLY A 191 7.55 9.21 -2.02
CA GLY A 191 8.95 9.58 -2.11
C GLY A 191 9.21 11.10 -2.16
N GLN A 192 8.19 11.90 -2.51
CA GLN A 192 8.25 13.36 -2.42
C GLN A 192 7.94 13.89 -1.01
N VAL A 193 7.50 13.03 -0.09
CA VAL A 193 7.08 13.41 1.27
C VAL A 193 8.01 12.83 2.32
N ILE A 194 8.43 11.58 2.13
CA ILE A 194 9.21 10.79 3.08
C ILE A 194 10.30 9.98 2.36
N ALA A 195 11.24 9.47 3.15
CA ALA A 195 12.19 8.43 2.73
C ALA A 195 12.02 7.19 3.62
N THR A 196 12.49 6.03 3.15
CA THR A 196 12.68 4.86 3.99
C THR A 196 13.79 5.15 4.99
N ASP A 197 13.77 4.51 6.16
CA ASP A 197 14.84 4.72 7.10
C ASP A 197 16.10 3.90 6.77
N GLY A 198 17.20 4.22 7.46
CA GLY A 198 18.48 3.55 7.28
C GLY A 198 18.67 2.29 8.11
N ILE A 199 17.67 1.82 8.89
CA ILE A 199 17.80 0.66 9.76
C ILE A 199 17.70 -0.63 8.94
N ASP A 200 16.61 -0.78 8.18
CA ASP A 200 16.38 -1.95 7.33
C ASP A 200 16.21 -1.60 5.83
N GLY A 201 16.25 -0.32 5.51
CA GLY A 201 16.17 0.18 4.13
C GLY A 201 14.80 0.08 3.47
N VAL A 202 13.79 -0.45 4.17
CA VAL A 202 12.45 -0.75 3.61
C VAL A 202 11.34 0.00 4.34
N HIS A 203 11.36 0.00 5.67
CA HIS A 203 10.25 0.47 6.49
C HIS A 203 10.40 1.92 6.94
N PHE A 204 9.29 2.52 7.37
CA PHE A 204 9.20 3.94 7.70
C PHE A 204 9.42 4.18 9.19
N THR A 205 10.16 5.24 9.52
CA THR A 205 10.23 5.75 10.90
C THR A 205 8.88 6.27 11.38
N ALA A 206 8.71 6.43 12.69
CA ALA A 206 7.51 7.04 13.25
C ALA A 206 7.23 8.45 12.70
N ASP A 207 8.29 9.24 12.47
CA ASP A 207 8.16 10.58 11.86
C ASP A 207 7.70 10.50 10.40
N ALA A 208 8.27 9.59 9.61
CA ALA A 208 7.85 9.35 8.23
C ALA A 208 6.39 8.88 8.15
N GLN A 209 5.96 7.97 9.03
CA GLN A 209 4.57 7.54 9.12
C GLN A 209 3.62 8.74 9.35
N LYS A 210 3.94 9.62 10.29
CA LYS A 210 3.12 10.81 10.57
C LYS A 210 3.07 11.80 9.41
N LYS A 211 4.22 12.11 8.81
CA LYS A 211 4.30 13.01 7.65
C LYS A 211 3.50 12.49 6.46
N LEU A 212 3.60 11.18 6.18
CA LEU A 212 2.82 10.57 5.11
C LEU A 212 1.33 10.65 5.39
N GLY A 213 0.89 10.32 6.61
CA GLY A 213 -0.53 10.41 6.99
C GLY A 213 -1.11 11.82 6.79
N GLU A 214 -0.36 12.85 7.16
CA GLU A 214 -0.76 14.25 6.96
C GLU A 214 -0.85 14.64 5.47
N ALA A 215 0.10 14.20 4.65
CA ALA A 215 0.09 14.46 3.21
C ALA A 215 -1.07 13.74 2.52
N VAL A 216 -1.32 12.47 2.87
CA VAL A 216 -2.42 11.70 2.31
C VAL A 216 -3.77 12.29 2.72
N ALA A 217 -3.94 12.77 3.97
CA ALA A 217 -5.16 13.42 4.41
C ALA A 217 -5.53 14.63 3.54
N LYS A 218 -4.55 15.49 3.20
CA LYS A 218 -4.76 16.63 2.31
C LYS A 218 -5.22 16.18 0.92
N LYS A 219 -4.62 15.12 0.38
CA LYS A 219 -4.98 14.57 -0.92
C LYS A 219 -6.38 13.98 -0.93
N VAL A 220 -6.77 13.25 0.14
CA VAL A 220 -8.10 12.67 0.32
C VAL A 220 -9.17 13.75 0.37
N LEU A 221 -8.97 14.83 1.12
CA LEU A 221 -9.91 15.96 1.16
C LEU A 221 -10.18 16.52 -0.24
N HIS A 222 -9.13 16.69 -1.04
CA HIS A 222 -9.27 17.16 -2.42
C HIS A 222 -10.04 16.18 -3.33
N ILE A 223 -9.90 14.87 -3.12
CA ILE A 223 -10.58 13.83 -3.93
C ILE A 223 -12.07 13.72 -3.55
N LEU A 224 -12.41 13.90 -2.27
CA LEU A 224 -13.75 13.65 -1.73
C LEU A 224 -14.61 14.91 -1.53
N GLN A 225 -14.06 16.07 -1.88
CA GLN A 225 -14.87 17.29 -2.10
C GLN A 225 -15.73 17.13 -3.34
#